data_45fd98ce0bc0e362cde01bd5de0d4d81
#
_entry.id   45fd98ce0bc0e362cde01bd5de0d4d81
#
_cell.length_a   1.000
_cell.length_b   1.000
_cell.length_c   1.000
_cell.angle_alpha   90.00
_cell.angle_beta   90.00
_cell.angle_gamma   90.00
#
_symmetry.space_group_name_H-M   'P 1'
#
loop_
_entity.id
_entity.type
_entity.pdbx_description
1 polymer ?
#
loop_
_entity_poly.entity_id
_entity_poly.type
_entity_poly.pdbx_seq_one_letter_code
_entity_poly.pdbx_strand_id
1 'polypeptide(L)'
;PYLRELIEQGLQSNTDLQSAQWRVKEAEATLMSAKLAFLPSFALAPQGTVSSFDGGKATQTYSVPVTASWELDIFGRMRNAKSQAKALLEQSHDYRQAVRTQLIASIANVYYTLLMLDEQLAISERTRQSWKETVDATRALMDAGLANEAAVSQMEATYYSISTSLLDLKEQINQTENSLSLLLLSLIHISEPTRLQL
;
A
#
# COMPACT_ATOMS: atom_id res chain seq x y z
N PRO A 1 10.06 -18.54 8.74
CA PRO A 1 10.93 -17.42 9.12
C PRO A 1 10.80 -16.26 8.11
N TYR A 2 10.90 -16.54 6.83
CA TYR A 2 10.94 -15.56 5.75
C TYR A 2 9.66 -14.69 5.61
N LEU A 3 8.47 -15.31 5.64
CA LEU A 3 7.19 -14.57 5.62
C LEU A 3 7.10 -13.55 6.76
N ARG A 4 7.60 -13.89 7.95
CA ARG A 4 7.58 -12.99 9.09
C ARG A 4 8.45 -11.75 8.85
N GLU A 5 9.61 -11.93 8.25
CA GLU A 5 10.53 -10.86 7.89
C GLU A 5 9.89 -9.91 6.86
N LEU A 6 9.23 -10.45 5.82
CA LEU A 6 8.48 -9.66 4.85
C LEU A 6 7.34 -8.86 5.49
N ILE A 7 6.61 -9.46 6.44
CA ILE A 7 5.55 -8.76 7.19
C ILE A 7 6.15 -7.62 8.02
N GLU A 8 7.24 -7.86 8.74
CA GLU A 8 7.92 -6.84 9.53
C GLU A 8 8.42 -5.68 8.67
N GLN A 9 9.00 -5.97 7.51
CA GLN A 9 9.41 -4.97 6.53
C GLN A 9 8.22 -4.16 6.00
N GLY A 10 7.13 -4.81 5.59
CA GLY A 10 5.92 -4.14 5.12
C GLY A 10 5.30 -3.24 6.18
N LEU A 11 5.27 -3.67 7.44
CA LEU A 11 4.75 -2.87 8.56
C LEU A 11 5.59 -1.61 8.84
N GLN A 12 6.87 -1.61 8.50
CA GLN A 12 7.75 -0.46 8.69
C GLN A 12 7.68 0.55 7.54
N SER A 13 7.54 0.08 6.32
CA SER A 13 7.72 0.90 5.11
C SER A 13 6.41 1.26 4.39
N ASN A 14 5.31 0.54 4.62
CA ASN A 14 4.08 0.74 3.87
C ASN A 14 3.45 2.12 4.08
N THR A 15 3.16 2.85 2.98
CA THR A 15 2.61 4.22 3.00
C THR A 15 1.18 4.28 3.51
N ASP A 16 0.35 3.25 3.27
CA ASP A 16 -1.04 3.25 3.72
C ASP A 16 -1.09 3.16 5.24
N LEU A 17 -0.19 2.34 5.84
CA LEU A 17 -0.07 2.26 7.29
C LEU A 17 0.49 3.57 7.89
N GLN A 18 1.44 4.23 7.22
CA GLN A 18 1.93 5.55 7.62
C GLN A 18 0.82 6.60 7.53
N SER A 19 0.04 6.60 6.45
CA SER A 19 -1.11 7.49 6.31
C SER A 19 -2.15 7.28 7.41
N ALA A 20 -2.42 6.03 7.78
CA ALA A 20 -3.31 5.71 8.90
C ALA A 20 -2.75 6.22 10.24
N GLN A 21 -1.43 6.19 10.45
CA GLN A 21 -0.78 6.77 11.64
C GLN A 21 -0.92 8.30 11.68
N TRP A 22 -0.78 8.98 10.54
CA TRP A 22 -0.99 10.44 10.46
C TRP A 22 -2.43 10.84 10.74
N ARG A 23 -3.42 10.06 10.29
CA ARG A 23 -4.84 10.27 10.64
C ARG A 23 -5.09 10.18 12.14
N VAL A 24 -4.40 9.28 12.85
CA VAL A 24 -4.49 9.22 14.31
C VAL A 24 -3.96 10.52 14.93
N LYS A 25 -2.80 11.02 14.46
CA LYS A 25 -2.23 12.29 14.97
C LYS A 25 -3.13 13.51 14.67
N GLU A 26 -3.77 13.52 13.51
CA GLU A 26 -4.76 14.55 13.15
C GLU A 26 -5.96 14.51 14.12
N ALA A 27 -6.48 13.33 14.42
CA ALA A 27 -7.58 13.16 15.38
C ALA A 27 -7.16 13.54 16.81
N GLU A 28 -5.92 13.26 17.22
CA GLU A 28 -5.34 13.71 18.50
C GLU A 28 -5.29 15.24 18.57
N ALA A 29 -4.84 15.90 17.50
CA ALA A 29 -4.78 17.35 17.41
C ALA A 29 -6.20 17.97 17.46
N THR A 30 -7.16 17.35 16.77
CA THR A 30 -8.56 17.76 16.80
C THR A 30 -9.17 17.63 18.20
N LEU A 31 -8.90 16.54 18.92
CA LEU A 31 -9.31 16.38 20.30
C LEU A 31 -8.65 17.42 21.22
N MET A 32 -7.37 17.72 21.00
CA MET A 32 -6.66 18.75 21.75
C MET A 32 -7.29 20.12 21.52
N SER A 33 -7.61 20.47 20.26
CA SER A 33 -8.32 21.70 19.93
C SER A 33 -9.67 21.78 20.64
N ALA A 34 -10.47 20.70 20.64
CA ALA A 34 -11.75 20.64 21.34
C ALA A 34 -11.60 20.75 22.87
N LYS A 35 -10.48 20.31 23.45
CA LYS A 35 -10.17 20.52 24.88
C LYS A 35 -9.79 21.98 25.17
N LEU A 36 -8.97 22.59 24.30
CA LEU A 36 -8.53 23.99 24.45
C LEU A 36 -9.66 24.98 24.26
N ALA A 37 -10.74 24.63 23.54
CA ALA A 37 -11.90 25.47 23.38
C ALA A 37 -12.60 25.83 24.72
N PHE A 38 -12.35 25.10 25.80
CA PHE A 38 -12.84 25.42 27.14
C PHE A 38 -12.05 26.55 27.83
N LEU A 39 -10.90 26.90 27.31
CA LEU A 39 -10.04 27.96 27.86
C LEU A 39 -10.41 29.32 27.23
N PRO A 40 -10.18 30.42 27.96
CA PRO A 40 -10.31 31.76 27.38
C PRO A 40 -9.31 31.96 26.24
N SER A 41 -9.74 32.60 25.18
CA SER A 41 -8.86 33.02 24.08
C SER A 41 -8.39 34.45 24.28
N PHE A 42 -7.12 34.70 23.99
CA PHE A 42 -6.51 36.02 24.02
C PHE A 42 -6.05 36.40 22.61
N ALA A 43 -6.44 37.59 22.16
CA ALA A 43 -5.97 38.11 20.89
C ALA A 43 -5.23 39.43 21.10
N LEU A 44 -4.08 39.59 20.47
CA LEU A 44 -3.29 40.80 20.39
C LEU A 44 -3.32 41.27 18.93
N ALA A 45 -3.85 42.46 18.70
CA ALA A 45 -4.03 43.02 17.35
C ALA A 45 -3.36 44.38 17.23
N PRO A 46 -2.01 44.46 17.13
CA PRO A 46 -1.34 45.75 16.95
C PRO A 46 -1.78 46.42 15.64
N GLN A 47 -2.13 47.67 15.71
CA GLN A 47 -2.60 48.50 14.59
C GLN A 47 -1.81 49.79 14.52
N GLY A 48 -1.42 50.19 13.32
CA GLY A 48 -0.80 51.48 13.06
C GLY A 48 -1.58 52.18 11.93
N THR A 49 -1.98 53.44 12.18
CA THR A 49 -2.63 54.27 11.18
C THR A 49 -1.81 55.52 10.93
N VAL A 50 -1.52 55.81 9.67
CA VAL A 50 -0.93 57.07 9.24
C VAL A 50 -1.98 57.84 8.47
N SER A 51 -2.34 59.02 8.96
CA SER A 51 -3.28 59.91 8.29
C SER A 51 -2.61 61.24 8.00
N SER A 52 -2.76 61.73 6.77
CA SER A 52 -2.38 63.07 6.37
C SER A 52 -3.59 63.73 5.67
N PHE A 53 -3.93 64.95 6.06
CA PHE A 53 -5.01 65.70 5.47
C PHE A 53 -4.43 66.99 4.85
N ASP A 54 -4.76 67.26 3.59
CA ASP A 54 -4.44 68.50 2.84
C ASP A 54 -2.98 68.97 2.89
N GLY A 55 -2.04 68.03 2.69
CA GLY A 55 -0.59 68.34 2.69
C GLY A 55 0.02 68.70 4.06
N GLY A 56 -0.71 68.53 5.14
CA GLY A 56 -0.26 68.72 6.50
C GLY A 56 0.66 67.60 7.00
N LYS A 57 1.27 67.79 8.17
CA LYS A 57 2.13 66.76 8.79
C LYS A 57 1.32 65.47 9.03
N ALA A 58 1.86 64.36 8.60
CA ALA A 58 1.25 63.06 8.85
C ALA A 58 1.15 62.76 10.35
N THR A 59 -0.06 62.43 10.79
CA THR A 59 -0.30 61.96 12.16
C THR A 59 -0.21 60.43 12.18
N GLN A 60 0.62 59.90 13.07
CA GLN A 60 0.76 58.47 13.27
C GLN A 60 0.10 58.07 14.59
N THR A 61 -0.79 57.12 14.54
CA THR A 61 -1.44 56.55 15.70
C THR A 61 -1.18 55.08 15.79
N TYR A 62 -0.63 54.60 16.90
CA TYR A 62 -0.40 53.20 17.19
C TYR A 62 -1.29 52.75 18.33
N SER A 63 -1.96 51.64 18.18
CA SER A 63 -2.74 50.98 19.21
C SER A 63 -2.43 49.50 19.30
N VAL A 64 -2.41 49.00 20.51
CA VAL A 64 -2.11 47.55 20.78
C VAL A 64 -3.24 47.03 21.66
N PRO A 65 -4.46 46.81 21.07
CA PRO A 65 -5.57 46.26 21.82
C PRO A 65 -5.31 44.81 22.19
N VAL A 66 -5.58 44.45 23.44
CA VAL A 66 -5.60 43.08 23.95
C VAL A 66 -7.07 42.75 24.23
N THR A 67 -7.58 41.73 23.59
CA THR A 67 -8.93 41.22 23.82
C THR A 67 -8.89 39.83 24.44
N ALA A 68 -9.72 39.59 25.45
CA ALA A 68 -9.95 38.28 26.02
C ALA A 68 -11.40 37.88 25.79
N SER A 69 -11.64 36.69 25.29
CA SER A 69 -13.00 36.16 25.15
C SER A 69 -13.09 34.76 25.74
N TRP A 70 -14.18 34.47 26.41
CA TRP A 70 -14.43 33.18 27.01
C TRP A 70 -15.88 32.78 26.82
N GLU A 71 -16.11 31.56 26.30
CA GLU A 71 -17.43 30.99 26.09
C GLU A 71 -17.74 29.97 27.17
N LEU A 72 -18.84 30.17 27.91
CA LEU A 72 -19.33 29.22 28.89
C LEU A 72 -20.28 28.21 28.23
N ASP A 73 -19.99 26.93 28.42
CA ASP A 73 -20.75 25.84 27.81
C ASP A 73 -22.03 25.49 28.62
N ILE A 74 -23.01 26.36 28.57
CA ILE A 74 -24.29 26.19 29.30
C ILE A 74 -25.11 25.04 28.68
N PHE A 75 -25.16 24.97 27.35
CA PHE A 75 -25.99 24.00 26.61
C PHE A 75 -25.23 22.73 26.17
N GLY A 76 -23.99 22.55 26.57
CA GLY A 76 -23.23 21.34 26.29
C GLY A 76 -22.67 21.23 24.88
N ARG A 77 -22.63 22.30 24.07
CA ARG A 77 -22.11 22.35 22.72
C ARG A 77 -20.64 21.89 22.70
N MET A 78 -19.83 22.47 23.57
CA MET A 78 -18.39 22.16 23.65
C MET A 78 -18.13 20.77 24.25
N ARG A 79 -18.94 20.34 25.23
CA ARG A 79 -18.86 18.97 25.78
C ARG A 79 -19.17 17.91 24.73
N ASN A 80 -20.22 18.15 23.91
CA ASN A 80 -20.57 17.24 22.83
C ASN A 80 -19.51 17.23 21.73
N ALA A 81 -18.93 18.38 21.35
CA ALA A 81 -17.82 18.47 20.40
C ALA A 81 -16.58 17.71 20.88
N LYS A 82 -16.22 17.83 22.17
CA LYS A 82 -15.14 17.05 22.77
C LYS A 82 -15.43 15.55 22.76
N SER A 83 -16.66 15.13 23.06
CA SER A 83 -17.07 13.73 23.03
C SER A 83 -17.02 13.16 21.64
N GLN A 84 -17.48 13.94 20.63
CA GLN A 84 -17.35 13.58 19.22
C GLN A 84 -15.88 13.43 18.80
N ALA A 85 -15.03 14.40 19.14
CA ALA A 85 -13.60 14.34 18.82
C ALA A 85 -12.91 13.12 19.47
N LYS A 86 -13.33 12.75 20.70
CA LYS A 86 -12.84 11.53 21.34
C LYS A 86 -13.25 10.26 20.58
N ALA A 87 -14.52 10.17 20.16
CA ALA A 87 -15.01 9.02 19.39
C ALA A 87 -14.31 8.93 18.01
N LEU A 88 -14.03 10.05 17.35
CA LEU A 88 -13.26 10.11 16.10
C LEU A 88 -11.81 9.64 16.31
N LEU A 89 -11.19 9.95 17.44
CA LEU A 89 -9.87 9.43 17.78
C LEU A 89 -9.90 7.90 17.95
N GLU A 90 -10.86 7.36 18.69
CA GLU A 90 -11.03 5.91 18.84
C GLU A 90 -11.24 5.25 17.47
N GLN A 91 -12.11 5.80 16.63
CA GLN A 91 -12.32 5.34 15.25
C GLN A 91 -11.02 5.33 14.43
N SER A 92 -10.17 6.35 14.56
CA SER A 92 -8.90 6.42 13.83
C SER A 92 -7.89 5.35 14.29
N HIS A 93 -7.90 4.98 15.57
CA HIS A 93 -7.11 3.86 16.09
C HIS A 93 -7.58 2.52 15.52
N ASP A 94 -8.90 2.29 15.48
CA ASP A 94 -9.49 1.08 14.90
C ASP A 94 -9.21 0.99 13.40
N TYR A 95 -9.32 2.10 12.68
CA TYR A 95 -8.96 2.17 11.26
C TYR A 95 -7.50 1.80 11.03
N ARG A 96 -6.56 2.34 11.82
CA ARG A 96 -5.15 1.98 11.74
C ARG A 96 -4.94 0.48 11.98
N GLN A 97 -5.65 -0.10 12.94
CA GLN A 97 -5.57 -1.54 13.21
C GLN A 97 -6.12 -2.37 12.05
N ALA A 98 -7.22 -1.92 11.42
CA ALA A 98 -7.79 -2.57 10.24
C ALA A 98 -6.81 -2.55 9.07
N VAL A 99 -6.19 -1.40 8.77
CA VAL A 99 -5.16 -1.27 7.72
C VAL A 99 -3.98 -2.19 7.99
N ARG A 100 -3.50 -2.26 9.24
CA ARG A 100 -2.41 -3.17 9.63
C ARG A 100 -2.77 -4.63 9.37
N THR A 101 -3.95 -5.04 9.77
CA THR A 101 -4.42 -6.43 9.58
C THR A 101 -4.56 -6.77 8.09
N GLN A 102 -5.13 -5.84 7.31
CA GLN A 102 -5.25 -5.99 5.86
C GLN A 102 -3.89 -6.12 5.17
N LEU A 103 -2.92 -5.30 5.57
CA LEU A 103 -1.56 -5.36 5.02
C LEU A 103 -0.91 -6.73 5.29
N ILE A 104 -1.00 -7.25 6.51
CA ILE A 104 -0.48 -8.58 6.87
C ILE A 104 -1.13 -9.67 6.01
N ALA A 105 -2.46 -9.62 5.88
CA ALA A 105 -3.20 -10.58 5.06
C ALA A 105 -2.80 -10.49 3.57
N SER A 106 -2.63 -9.30 3.04
CA SER A 106 -2.22 -9.08 1.65
C SER A 106 -0.82 -9.63 1.39
N ILE A 107 0.16 -9.35 2.26
CA ILE A 107 1.54 -9.88 2.14
C ILE A 107 1.52 -11.41 2.20
N ALA A 108 0.78 -11.99 3.15
CA ALA A 108 0.69 -13.45 3.27
C ALA A 108 0.06 -14.10 2.02
N ASN A 109 -1.03 -13.52 1.50
CA ASN A 109 -1.68 -14.03 0.29
C ASN A 109 -0.76 -13.98 -0.92
N VAL A 110 -0.07 -12.87 -1.15
CA VAL A 110 0.88 -12.73 -2.27
C VAL A 110 2.05 -13.71 -2.11
N TYR A 111 2.58 -13.87 -0.91
CA TYR A 111 3.65 -14.83 -0.62
C TYR A 111 3.25 -16.27 -0.96
N TYR A 112 2.08 -16.74 -0.49
CA TYR A 112 1.62 -18.09 -0.80
C TYR A 112 1.24 -18.26 -2.28
N THR A 113 0.77 -17.19 -2.93
CA THR A 113 0.54 -17.21 -4.39
C THR A 113 1.85 -17.40 -5.15
N LEU A 114 2.94 -16.72 -4.74
CA LEU A 114 4.26 -16.93 -5.34
C LEU A 114 4.75 -18.37 -5.16
N LEU A 115 4.66 -18.94 -3.95
CA LEU A 115 5.04 -20.34 -3.71
C LEU A 115 4.24 -21.31 -4.60
N MET A 116 2.94 -21.07 -4.76
CA MET A 116 2.09 -21.88 -5.64
C MET A 116 2.54 -21.77 -7.10
N LEU A 117 2.82 -20.57 -7.59
CA LEU A 117 3.26 -20.34 -8.98
C LEU A 117 4.63 -20.93 -9.25
N ASP A 118 5.56 -20.86 -8.31
CA ASP A 118 6.90 -21.47 -8.42
C ASP A 118 6.80 -23.00 -8.55
N GLU A 119 5.97 -23.65 -7.71
CA GLU A 119 5.77 -25.08 -7.80
C GLU A 119 5.07 -25.47 -9.11
N GLN A 120 4.08 -24.68 -9.54
CA GLN A 120 3.41 -24.88 -10.82
C GLN A 120 4.40 -24.73 -11.99
N LEU A 121 5.32 -23.78 -11.93
CA LEU A 121 6.38 -23.61 -12.92
C LEU A 121 7.28 -24.85 -12.98
N ALA A 122 7.73 -25.36 -11.82
CA ALA A 122 8.57 -26.54 -11.75
C ALA A 122 7.88 -27.79 -12.33
N ILE A 123 6.59 -27.99 -12.03
CA ILE A 123 5.79 -29.08 -12.60
C ILE A 123 5.65 -28.92 -14.11
N SER A 124 5.33 -27.71 -14.59
CA SER A 124 5.12 -27.43 -16.02
C SER A 124 6.43 -27.59 -16.82
N GLU A 125 7.58 -27.23 -16.25
CA GLU A 125 8.88 -27.47 -16.88
C GLU A 125 9.19 -28.96 -17.02
N ARG A 126 8.93 -29.79 -16.00
CA ARG A 126 9.05 -31.25 -16.08
C ARG A 126 8.09 -31.84 -17.14
N THR A 127 6.85 -31.37 -17.16
CA THR A 127 5.83 -31.79 -18.13
C THR A 127 6.28 -31.46 -19.56
N ARG A 128 6.80 -30.25 -19.81
CA ARG A 128 7.36 -29.87 -21.10
C ARG A 128 8.50 -30.80 -21.52
N GLN A 129 9.39 -31.17 -20.60
CA GLN A 129 10.48 -32.07 -20.87
C GLN A 129 9.99 -33.48 -21.28
N SER A 130 9.02 -34.04 -20.56
CA SER A 130 8.40 -35.33 -20.90
C SER A 130 7.68 -35.28 -22.25
N TRP A 131 7.01 -34.19 -22.59
CA TRP A 131 6.39 -34.04 -23.92
C TRP A 131 7.44 -33.92 -25.02
N LYS A 132 8.58 -33.29 -24.79
CA LYS A 132 9.67 -33.25 -25.75
C LYS A 132 10.17 -34.67 -26.05
N GLU A 133 10.38 -35.48 -25.02
CA GLU A 133 10.79 -36.88 -25.18
C GLU A 133 9.73 -37.69 -25.94
N THR A 134 8.43 -37.41 -25.69
CA THR A 134 7.33 -38.04 -26.44
C THR A 134 7.33 -37.63 -27.92
N VAL A 135 7.59 -36.37 -28.25
CA VAL A 135 7.74 -35.90 -29.64
C VAL A 135 8.91 -36.62 -30.31
N ASP A 136 10.08 -36.68 -29.66
CA ASP A 136 11.28 -37.33 -30.21
C ASP A 136 11.06 -38.82 -30.43
N ALA A 137 10.40 -39.53 -29.50
CA ALA A 137 10.03 -40.92 -29.63
C ALA A 137 9.01 -41.17 -30.78
N THR A 138 8.00 -40.32 -30.90
CA THR A 138 6.97 -40.43 -31.97
C THR A 138 7.60 -40.16 -33.33
N ARG A 139 8.54 -39.24 -33.43
CA ARG A 139 9.32 -39.00 -34.66
C ARG A 139 10.16 -40.20 -35.06
N ALA A 140 10.86 -40.84 -34.10
CA ALA A 140 11.59 -42.08 -34.35
C ALA A 140 10.66 -43.22 -34.83
N LEU A 141 9.45 -43.34 -34.28
CA LEU A 141 8.45 -44.31 -34.75
C LEU A 141 7.97 -43.98 -36.17
N MET A 142 7.83 -42.72 -36.51
CA MET A 142 7.47 -42.31 -37.89
C MET A 142 8.58 -42.70 -38.87
N ASP A 143 9.85 -42.43 -38.52
CA ASP A 143 11.01 -42.79 -39.36
C ASP A 143 11.13 -44.31 -39.54
N ALA A 144 10.68 -45.10 -38.56
CA ALA A 144 10.58 -46.56 -38.65
C ALA A 144 9.30 -47.06 -39.40
N GLY A 145 8.44 -46.17 -39.89
CA GLY A 145 7.20 -46.48 -40.57
C GLY A 145 6.09 -46.99 -39.68
N LEU A 146 6.18 -46.80 -38.36
CA LEU A 146 5.23 -47.27 -37.35
C LEU A 146 4.29 -46.16 -36.87
N ALA A 147 4.51 -44.89 -37.24
CA ALA A 147 3.63 -43.73 -36.97
C ALA A 147 3.50 -42.90 -38.23
N ASN A 148 2.48 -42.03 -38.25
CA ASN A 148 2.26 -41.09 -39.34
C ASN A 148 2.64 -39.64 -38.93
N GLU A 149 2.82 -38.80 -39.93
CA GLU A 149 3.18 -37.37 -39.73
C GLU A 149 2.11 -36.59 -38.91
N ALA A 150 0.85 -36.97 -39.03
CA ALA A 150 -0.22 -36.36 -38.24
C ALA A 150 -0.05 -36.59 -36.74
N ALA A 151 0.41 -37.78 -36.35
CA ALA A 151 0.72 -38.10 -34.96
C ALA A 151 1.85 -37.24 -34.41
N VAL A 152 2.93 -37.06 -35.18
CA VAL A 152 4.06 -36.18 -34.79
C VAL A 152 3.60 -34.74 -34.64
N SER A 153 2.86 -34.22 -35.63
CA SER A 153 2.32 -32.84 -35.60
C SER A 153 1.42 -32.61 -34.41
N GLN A 154 0.59 -33.59 -34.02
CA GLN A 154 -0.27 -33.50 -32.84
C GLN A 154 0.54 -33.42 -31.54
N MET A 155 1.61 -34.22 -31.41
CA MET A 155 2.48 -34.18 -30.22
C MET A 155 3.26 -32.87 -30.15
N GLU A 156 3.77 -32.37 -31.29
CA GLU A 156 4.43 -31.07 -31.38
C GLU A 156 3.49 -29.92 -31.01
N ALA A 157 2.26 -29.93 -31.49
CA ALA A 157 1.25 -28.92 -31.13
C ALA A 157 1.04 -28.87 -29.60
N THR A 158 0.96 -30.04 -28.96
CA THR A 158 0.82 -30.11 -27.49
C THR A 158 2.08 -29.60 -26.78
N TYR A 159 3.26 -29.97 -27.24
CA TYR A 159 4.53 -29.46 -26.70
C TYR A 159 4.62 -27.93 -26.78
N TYR A 160 4.25 -27.35 -27.93
CA TYR A 160 4.26 -25.89 -28.09
C TYR A 160 3.20 -25.20 -27.23
N SER A 161 2.02 -25.81 -27.09
CA SER A 161 0.97 -25.30 -26.18
C SER A 161 1.46 -25.21 -24.74
N ILE A 162 2.12 -26.28 -24.24
CA ILE A 162 2.72 -26.29 -22.89
C ILE A 162 3.84 -25.25 -22.80
N SER A 163 4.64 -25.10 -23.84
CA SER A 163 5.74 -24.11 -23.87
C SER A 163 5.20 -22.67 -23.81
N THR A 164 4.08 -22.38 -24.45
CA THR A 164 3.42 -21.07 -24.36
C THR A 164 2.86 -20.83 -22.96
N SER A 165 2.19 -21.81 -22.36
CA SER A 165 1.68 -21.71 -20.99
C SER A 165 2.78 -21.45 -19.95
N LEU A 166 4.00 -21.93 -20.19
CA LEU A 166 5.16 -21.62 -19.34
C LEU A 166 5.55 -20.15 -19.39
N LEU A 167 5.42 -19.49 -20.54
CA LEU A 167 5.72 -18.06 -20.66
C LEU A 167 4.67 -17.23 -19.90
N ASP A 168 3.40 -17.62 -20.04
CA ASP A 168 2.28 -16.96 -19.30
C ASP A 168 2.49 -17.11 -17.78
N LEU A 169 2.96 -18.29 -17.35
CA LEU A 169 3.23 -18.54 -15.93
C LEU A 169 4.40 -17.69 -15.41
N LYS A 170 5.46 -17.54 -16.19
CA LYS A 170 6.59 -16.65 -15.85
C LYS A 170 6.15 -15.18 -15.77
N GLU A 171 5.27 -14.76 -16.66
CA GLU A 171 4.69 -13.42 -16.58
C GLU A 171 3.87 -13.22 -15.30
N GLN A 172 3.04 -14.20 -14.91
CA GLN A 172 2.27 -14.14 -13.67
C GLN A 172 3.17 -14.07 -12.42
N ILE A 173 4.28 -14.81 -12.40
CA ILE A 173 5.29 -14.74 -11.33
C ILE A 173 5.83 -13.31 -11.25
N ASN A 174 6.31 -12.73 -12.34
CA ASN A 174 6.85 -11.37 -12.36
C ASN A 174 5.82 -10.32 -11.90
N GLN A 175 4.56 -10.44 -12.31
CA GLN A 175 3.48 -9.53 -11.89
C GLN A 175 3.20 -9.66 -10.38
N THR A 176 3.26 -10.88 -9.85
CA THR A 176 3.05 -11.15 -8.42
C THR A 176 4.23 -10.66 -7.58
N GLU A 177 5.46 -10.81 -8.06
CA GLU A 177 6.67 -10.24 -7.43
C GLU A 177 6.61 -8.70 -7.39
N ASN A 178 6.18 -8.08 -8.49
CA ASN A 178 5.98 -6.62 -8.53
C ASN A 178 4.91 -6.16 -7.53
N SER A 179 3.83 -6.95 -7.37
CA SER A 179 2.78 -6.67 -6.39
C SER A 179 3.31 -6.77 -4.96
N LEU A 180 4.15 -7.77 -4.67
CA LEU A 180 4.82 -7.88 -3.37
C LEU A 180 5.76 -6.70 -3.12
N SER A 181 6.56 -6.34 -4.10
CA SER A 181 7.49 -5.19 -4.02
C SER A 181 6.74 -3.89 -3.72
N LEU A 182 5.58 -3.69 -4.33
CA LEU A 182 4.73 -2.53 -4.08
C LEU A 182 4.20 -2.52 -2.64
N LEU A 183 3.76 -3.66 -2.10
CA LEU A 183 3.30 -3.78 -0.72
C LEU A 183 4.41 -3.49 0.29
N LEU A 184 5.64 -3.89 -0.03
CA LEU A 184 6.82 -3.68 0.82
C LEU A 184 7.44 -2.30 0.62
N LEU A 185 7.02 -1.52 -0.39
CA LEU A 185 7.69 -0.30 -0.86
C LEU A 185 9.20 -0.47 -1.02
N SER A 186 9.59 -1.65 -1.36
CA SER A 186 10.96 -1.92 -1.72
C SER A 186 11.17 -1.41 -3.15
N LEU A 187 11.87 -0.29 -3.30
CA LEU A 187 12.47 0.16 -4.55
C LEU A 187 13.62 -0.76 -4.98
N ILE A 188 13.76 -1.88 -4.35
CA ILE A 188 14.69 -2.90 -4.78
C ILE A 188 14.10 -3.43 -6.09
N HIS A 189 14.71 -3.05 -7.20
CA HIS A 189 14.72 -3.89 -8.38
C HIS A 189 15.06 -5.30 -7.90
N ILE A 190 14.03 -6.14 -7.75
CA ILE A 190 14.21 -7.59 -7.73
C ILE A 190 14.49 -7.95 -9.20
N SER A 191 15.58 -7.40 -9.74
CA SER A 191 16.09 -7.73 -11.07
C SER A 191 17.12 -8.85 -11.02
N GLU A 192 17.32 -9.44 -9.83
CA GLU A 192 18.00 -10.71 -9.73
C GLU A 192 17.07 -11.71 -9.04
N PRO A 193 17.00 -12.94 -9.56
CA PRO A 193 16.16 -13.96 -8.95
C PRO A 193 16.78 -14.35 -7.59
N THR A 194 16.48 -13.58 -6.57
CA THR A 194 16.50 -14.12 -5.22
C THR A 194 15.30 -15.06 -5.16
N ARG A 195 15.33 -16.07 -6.04
CA ARG A 195 14.48 -17.24 -5.91
C ARG A 195 14.65 -17.67 -4.47
N LEU A 196 13.55 -17.68 -3.77
CA LEU A 196 13.44 -18.30 -2.47
C LEU A 196 14.18 -19.62 -2.52
N GLN A 197 15.45 -19.65 -2.08
CA GLN A 197 16.15 -20.89 -1.86
C GLN A 197 15.50 -21.50 -0.62
N LEU A 198 14.51 -22.31 -0.89
CA LEU A 198 13.97 -23.27 0.07
C LEU A 198 14.87 -24.48 0.14
#